data_c94d5d4b69f2868a44b34ef83384c9a9
#
_entry.id   c94d5d4b69f2868a44b34ef83384c9a9
#
_cell.length_a   1.000
_cell.length_b   1.000
_cell.length_c   1.000
_cell.angle_alpha   90.00
_cell.angle_beta   90.00
_cell.angle_gamma   90.00
#
_symmetry.space_group_name_H-M   'P 1'
#
loop_
_entity.id
_entity.type
_entity.pdbx_description
1 polymer ?
#
loop_
_entity_poly.entity_id
_entity_poly.type
_entity_poly.pdbx_seq_one_letter_code
_entity_poly.pdbx_strand_id
1 'polypeptide(L)'
;VWGKGETGVLEQIKDVENNLHFALRGFDSDNGGEFINHHLIRHFAQRNQPVSFTRSRSYRKDDNCHIEQKNWTHVRQWFGNYRLDDLKIVPLMNDLYKSEWRLYHNFFLPSVKLVDKKVVASKTVKCYDTPKTPYQRVLESPEVSISVKRSFKEQFENLNPFQLRKAMEKKLKR
;
A
#
# COMPACT_ATOMS: atom_id res chain seq x y z
N VAL A 1 8.80 10.58 1.47
CA VAL A 1 9.50 11.22 2.62
C VAL A 1 10.98 11.23 2.35
N TRP A 2 11.63 12.35 2.62
CA TRP A 2 13.09 12.43 2.56
C TRP A 2 13.70 12.11 3.92
N GLY A 3 14.54 11.09 3.96
CA GLY A 3 15.17 10.64 5.21
C GLY A 3 14.24 9.85 6.13
N LYS A 4 14.72 9.61 7.35
CA LYS A 4 14.04 8.82 8.39
C LYS A 4 13.47 9.71 9.52
N GLY A 5 13.06 10.93 9.19
CA GLY A 5 12.53 11.88 10.18
C GLY A 5 11.12 11.48 10.65
N GLU A 6 10.93 11.42 11.96
CA GLU A 6 9.67 11.03 12.61
C GLU A 6 8.49 11.90 12.19
N THR A 7 8.70 13.21 12.13
CA THR A 7 7.65 14.19 11.74
C THR A 7 7.23 14.00 10.29
N GLY A 8 8.19 13.82 9.38
CA GLY A 8 7.90 13.63 7.97
C GLY A 8 7.15 12.31 7.69
N VAL A 9 7.44 11.25 8.44
CA VAL A 9 6.69 9.98 8.35
C VAL A 9 5.25 10.18 8.82
N LEU A 10 5.03 10.86 9.95
CA LEU A 10 3.70 11.13 10.47
C LEU A 10 2.86 11.98 9.50
N GLU A 11 3.44 13.00 8.90
CA GLU A 11 2.77 13.84 7.89
C GLU A 11 2.32 13.02 6.68
N GLN A 12 3.17 12.13 6.19
CA GLN A 12 2.81 11.27 5.06
C GLN A 12 1.74 10.24 5.42
N ILE A 13 1.75 9.71 6.63
CA ILE A 13 0.69 8.81 7.10
C ILE A 13 -0.64 9.55 7.16
N LYS A 14 -0.67 10.77 7.71
CA LYS A 14 -1.88 11.63 7.71
C LYS A 14 -2.37 11.93 6.30
N ASP A 15 -1.47 12.23 5.37
CA ASP A 15 -1.82 12.47 3.97
C ASP A 15 -2.44 11.22 3.32
N VAL A 16 -1.90 10.03 3.59
CA VAL A 16 -2.49 8.77 3.13
C VAL A 16 -3.87 8.55 3.74
N GLU A 17 -4.03 8.74 5.05
CA GLU A 17 -5.31 8.57 5.75
C GLU A 17 -6.40 9.49 5.20
N ASN A 18 -6.09 10.75 4.92
CA ASN A 18 -7.03 11.72 4.34
C ASN A 18 -7.52 11.32 2.94
N ASN A 19 -6.80 10.44 2.27
CA ASN A 19 -7.15 9.92 0.95
C ASN A 19 -7.81 8.53 0.98
N LEU A 20 -7.98 7.92 2.17
CA LEU A 20 -8.70 6.66 2.32
C LEU A 20 -10.22 6.91 2.37
N HIS A 21 -10.98 6.04 1.72
CA HIS A 21 -12.46 6.07 1.75
C HIS A 21 -13.05 5.28 2.92
N PHE A 22 -12.21 4.82 3.82
CA PHE A 22 -12.58 4.03 5.01
C PHE A 22 -11.61 4.32 6.16
N ALA A 23 -12.05 4.07 7.38
CA ALA A 23 -11.22 4.26 8.57
C ALA A 23 -10.08 3.24 8.62
N LEU A 24 -8.88 3.71 8.95
CA LEU A 24 -7.74 2.85 9.20
C LEU A 24 -7.98 2.06 10.51
N ARG A 25 -7.89 0.73 10.44
CA ARG A 25 -8.07 -0.16 11.60
C ARG A 25 -6.77 -0.70 12.17
N GLY A 26 -5.75 -0.84 11.33
CA GLY A 26 -4.46 -1.37 11.71
C GLY A 26 -3.32 -0.73 10.93
N PHE A 27 -2.19 -0.63 11.56
CA PHE A 27 -0.93 -0.20 10.95
C PHE A 27 0.17 -1.16 11.38
N ASP A 28 0.84 -1.75 10.41
CA ASP A 28 1.95 -2.67 10.62
C ASP A 28 3.24 -2.08 10.06
N SER A 29 4.32 -2.16 10.83
CA SER A 29 5.62 -1.63 10.44
C SER A 29 6.75 -2.61 10.75
N ASP A 30 7.88 -2.39 10.12
CA ASP A 30 9.13 -3.01 10.55
C ASP A 30 9.68 -2.33 11.83
N ASN A 31 10.88 -2.71 12.23
CA ASN A 31 11.57 -2.11 13.40
C ASN A 31 12.34 -0.83 13.04
N GLY A 32 12.01 -0.15 11.95
CA GLY A 32 12.62 1.14 11.61
C GLY A 32 12.36 2.18 12.69
N GLY A 33 13.41 2.89 13.12
CA GLY A 33 13.30 3.93 14.15
C GLY A 33 12.30 5.03 13.81
N GLU A 34 12.10 5.29 12.52
CA GLU A 34 11.13 6.24 11.98
C GLU A 34 9.67 5.90 12.31
N PHE A 35 9.36 4.62 12.53
CA PHE A 35 8.03 4.14 12.90
C PHE A 35 7.87 3.93 14.41
N ILE A 36 8.97 3.78 15.15
CA ILE A 36 8.97 3.57 16.60
C ILE A 36 9.18 4.91 17.30
N ASN A 37 8.22 5.81 17.13
CA ASN A 37 8.29 7.13 17.75
C ASN A 37 7.01 7.48 18.51
N HIS A 38 7.14 8.34 19.50
CA HIS A 38 6.04 8.75 20.36
C HIS A 38 4.94 9.52 19.59
N HIS A 39 5.29 10.21 18.52
CA HIS A 39 4.32 10.97 17.72
C HIS A 39 3.36 10.04 16.99
N LEU A 40 3.87 8.97 16.38
CA LEU A 40 3.08 8.01 15.65
C LEU A 40 2.23 7.14 16.58
N ILE A 41 2.82 6.65 17.68
CA ILE A 41 2.10 5.87 18.69
C ILE A 41 0.96 6.70 19.27
N ARG A 42 1.21 7.96 19.65
CA ARG A 42 0.19 8.87 20.16
C ARG A 42 -0.90 9.15 19.11
N HIS A 43 -0.52 9.35 17.86
CA HIS A 43 -1.46 9.58 16.77
C HIS A 43 -2.46 8.43 16.58
N PHE A 44 -2.01 7.19 16.73
CA PHE A 44 -2.88 6.03 16.61
C PHE A 44 -3.66 5.68 17.89
N ALA A 45 -3.08 5.90 19.06
CA ALA A 45 -3.69 5.55 20.35
C ALA A 45 -4.73 6.58 20.82
N GLN A 46 -4.54 7.88 20.55
CA GLN A 46 -5.41 8.97 21.05
C GLN A 46 -6.60 9.25 20.13
N ARG A 47 -7.27 8.21 19.65
CA ARG A 47 -8.46 8.32 18.78
C ARG A 47 -9.66 7.69 19.45
N ASN A 48 -10.87 8.15 19.09
CA ASN A 48 -12.10 7.51 19.52
C ASN A 48 -12.16 6.02 19.14
N GLN A 49 -11.56 5.68 17.99
CA GLN A 49 -11.32 4.30 17.55
C GLN A 49 -9.83 4.12 17.37
N PRO A 50 -9.11 3.54 18.35
CA PRO A 50 -7.68 3.31 18.27
C PRO A 50 -7.31 2.42 17.07
N VAL A 51 -6.23 2.78 16.40
CA VAL A 51 -5.66 1.96 15.33
C VAL A 51 -4.73 0.93 15.96
N SER A 52 -4.92 -0.34 15.63
CA SER A 52 -4.02 -1.41 16.09
C SER A 52 -2.65 -1.21 15.48
N PHE A 53 -1.67 -0.90 16.29
CA PHE A 53 -0.28 -0.71 15.85
C PHE A 53 0.53 -1.95 16.17
N THR A 54 0.97 -2.65 15.13
CA THR A 54 1.82 -3.83 15.21
C THR A 54 3.19 -3.56 14.59
N ARG A 55 4.17 -4.32 15.00
CA ARG A 55 5.52 -4.26 14.46
C ARG A 55 6.14 -5.64 14.38
N SER A 56 7.07 -5.80 13.47
CA SER A 56 7.89 -7.00 13.37
C SER A 56 8.69 -7.23 14.63
N ARG A 57 8.83 -8.49 15.04
CA ARG A 57 9.67 -8.87 16.18
C ARG A 57 11.14 -8.69 15.85
N SER A 58 11.92 -8.27 16.82
CA SER A 58 13.37 -8.14 16.66
C SER A 58 14.00 -9.47 16.24
N TYR A 59 14.89 -9.42 15.26
CA TYR A 59 15.61 -10.59 14.71
C TYR A 59 14.74 -11.67 14.04
N ARG A 60 13.44 -11.41 13.79
CA ARG A 60 12.53 -12.30 13.06
C ARG A 60 12.29 -11.81 11.65
N LYS A 61 13.14 -12.21 10.71
CA LYS A 61 13.04 -11.79 9.29
C LYS A 61 11.72 -12.21 8.63
N ASP A 62 11.14 -13.31 9.08
CA ASP A 62 9.87 -13.81 8.53
C ASP A 62 8.70 -12.85 8.78
N ASP A 63 8.76 -12.02 9.80
CA ASP A 63 7.72 -11.03 10.09
C ASP A 63 7.73 -9.88 9.04
N ASN A 64 8.87 -9.65 8.38
CA ASN A 64 9.02 -8.59 7.37
C ASN A 64 8.60 -9.01 5.95
N CYS A 65 8.20 -10.25 5.74
CA CYS A 65 7.95 -10.79 4.40
C CYS A 65 6.92 -9.98 3.59
N HIS A 66 5.91 -9.42 4.23
CA HIS A 66 4.90 -8.58 3.57
C HIS A 66 5.48 -7.21 3.20
N ILE A 67 6.28 -6.60 4.05
CA ILE A 67 6.92 -5.31 3.81
C ILE A 67 7.94 -5.44 2.67
N GLU A 68 8.77 -6.49 2.71
CA GLU A 68 9.77 -6.78 1.66
C GLU A 68 9.10 -7.05 0.31
N GLN A 69 8.03 -7.86 0.29
CA GLN A 69 7.25 -8.11 -0.92
C GLN A 69 6.66 -6.82 -1.48
N LYS A 70 6.10 -5.95 -0.64
CA LYS A 70 5.53 -4.68 -1.07
C LYS A 70 6.60 -3.71 -1.56
N ASN A 71 7.73 -3.63 -0.89
CA ASN A 71 8.87 -2.85 -1.36
C ASN A 71 9.34 -3.33 -2.75
N TRP A 72 9.43 -4.63 -2.97
CA TRP A 72 9.77 -5.18 -4.28
C TRP A 72 8.74 -4.81 -5.34
N THR A 73 7.47 -5.17 -5.15
CA THR A 73 6.42 -5.01 -6.16
C THR A 73 6.01 -3.57 -6.41
N HIS A 74 6.11 -2.70 -5.41
CA HIS A 74 5.60 -1.32 -5.49
C HIS A 74 6.69 -0.27 -5.67
N VAL A 75 7.94 -0.61 -5.35
CA VAL A 75 9.07 0.32 -5.49
C VAL A 75 10.10 -0.22 -6.48
N ARG A 76 10.72 -1.35 -6.16
CA ARG A 76 11.88 -1.84 -6.92
C ARG A 76 11.58 -2.22 -8.36
N GLN A 77 10.42 -2.80 -8.63
CA GLN A 77 10.00 -3.12 -10.00
C GLN A 77 9.78 -1.88 -10.88
N TRP A 78 9.51 -0.72 -10.27
CA TRP A 78 9.23 0.53 -10.98
C TRP A 78 10.44 1.45 -11.09
N PHE A 79 11.21 1.58 -10.02
CA PHE A 79 12.35 2.50 -9.93
C PHE A 79 13.70 1.80 -9.97
N GLY A 80 13.74 0.46 -10.03
CA GLY A 80 14.99 -0.30 -9.99
C GLY A 80 15.61 -0.33 -8.58
N ASN A 81 16.88 -0.77 -8.54
CA ASN A 81 17.64 -0.89 -7.29
C ASN A 81 18.59 0.29 -7.05
N TYR A 82 18.46 1.35 -7.83
CA TYR A 82 19.27 2.55 -7.66
C TYR A 82 19.01 3.21 -6.31
N ARG A 83 20.05 3.85 -5.79
CA ARG A 83 19.92 4.72 -4.63
C ARG A 83 19.27 6.02 -5.08
N LEU A 84 18.13 6.33 -4.50
CA LEU A 84 17.39 7.55 -4.78
C LEU A 84 17.79 8.61 -3.72
N ASP A 85 18.89 9.31 -3.97
CA ASP A 85 19.51 10.26 -3.04
C ASP A 85 19.44 11.73 -3.50
N ASP A 86 18.60 12.04 -4.48
CA ASP A 86 18.27 13.41 -4.86
C ASP A 86 16.89 13.81 -4.29
N LEU A 87 16.86 14.90 -3.51
CA LEU A 87 15.63 15.45 -2.92
C LEU A 87 14.56 15.77 -3.96
N LYS A 88 14.96 16.15 -5.18
CA LYS A 88 14.07 16.46 -6.30
C LYS A 88 13.24 15.27 -6.77
N ILE A 89 13.68 14.05 -6.50
CA ILE A 89 12.96 12.83 -6.86
C ILE A 89 11.71 12.64 -6.01
N VAL A 90 11.70 13.08 -4.76
CA VAL A 90 10.58 12.88 -3.83
C VAL A 90 9.25 13.42 -4.36
N PRO A 91 9.14 14.68 -4.81
CA PRO A 91 7.87 15.18 -5.38
C PRO A 91 7.47 14.44 -6.66
N LEU A 92 8.41 14.02 -7.49
CA LEU A 92 8.11 13.26 -8.71
C LEU A 92 7.56 11.87 -8.40
N MET A 93 8.14 11.17 -7.43
CA MET A 93 7.62 9.88 -6.94
C MET A 93 6.24 10.04 -6.31
N ASN A 94 6.05 11.05 -5.48
CA ASN A 94 4.76 11.31 -4.84
C ASN A 94 3.68 11.61 -5.88
N ASP A 95 3.99 12.42 -6.89
CA ASP A 95 3.08 12.69 -7.99
C ASP A 95 2.68 11.42 -8.73
N LEU A 96 3.66 10.56 -9.10
CA LEU A 96 3.39 9.29 -9.75
C LEU A 96 2.47 8.40 -8.90
N TYR A 97 2.77 8.23 -7.60
CA TYR A 97 1.99 7.36 -6.72
C TYR A 97 0.58 7.88 -6.43
N LYS A 98 0.42 9.19 -6.25
CA LYS A 98 -0.88 9.82 -5.98
C LYS A 98 -1.81 9.85 -7.19
N SER A 99 -1.26 9.84 -8.38
CA SER A 99 -2.02 9.94 -9.63
C SER A 99 -2.14 8.59 -10.36
N GLU A 100 -1.35 8.36 -11.39
CA GLU A 100 -1.53 7.25 -12.32
C GLU A 100 -1.28 5.88 -11.69
N TRP A 101 -0.23 5.77 -10.86
CA TRP A 101 0.14 4.49 -10.27
C TRP A 101 -0.96 3.93 -9.38
N ARG A 102 -1.53 4.77 -8.49
CA ARG A 102 -2.64 4.38 -7.62
C ARG A 102 -3.84 3.88 -8.42
N LEU A 103 -4.20 4.60 -9.47
CA LEU A 103 -5.34 4.24 -10.32
C LEU A 103 -5.06 2.95 -11.09
N TYR A 104 -3.90 2.85 -11.72
CA TYR A 104 -3.51 1.65 -12.46
C TYR A 104 -3.47 0.42 -11.56
N HIS A 105 -2.83 0.53 -10.40
CA HIS A 105 -2.66 -0.59 -9.48
C HIS A 105 -3.98 -1.04 -8.87
N ASN A 106 -4.82 -0.11 -8.41
CA ASN A 106 -6.04 -0.46 -7.70
C ASN A 106 -7.16 -0.92 -8.61
N PHE A 107 -7.24 -0.43 -9.83
CA PHE A 107 -8.33 -0.76 -10.74
C PHE A 107 -8.00 -1.88 -11.73
N PHE A 108 -6.73 -2.06 -12.10
CA PHE A 108 -6.35 -2.93 -13.21
C PHE A 108 -5.35 -4.04 -12.86
N LEU A 109 -4.63 -3.97 -11.74
CA LEU A 109 -3.69 -5.03 -11.35
C LEU A 109 -4.34 -6.01 -10.36
N PRO A 110 -4.63 -7.25 -10.79
CA PRO A 110 -5.16 -8.26 -9.88
C PRO A 110 -4.08 -8.81 -8.95
N SER A 111 -4.51 -9.24 -7.78
CA SER A 111 -3.69 -9.96 -6.82
C SER A 111 -4.44 -11.16 -6.26
N VAL A 112 -3.71 -12.17 -5.81
CA VAL A 112 -4.26 -13.34 -5.13
C VAL A 112 -4.04 -13.22 -3.62
N LYS A 113 -4.98 -13.74 -2.83
CA LYS A 113 -4.85 -13.89 -1.38
C LYS A 113 -4.75 -15.35 -1.02
N LEU A 114 -3.90 -15.67 -0.06
CA LEU A 114 -3.80 -17.01 0.49
C LEU A 114 -5.11 -17.34 1.23
N VAL A 115 -5.78 -18.39 0.80
CA VAL A 115 -7.06 -18.85 1.39
C VAL A 115 -6.82 -20.02 2.35
N ASP A 116 -5.93 -20.95 1.97
CA ASP A 116 -5.68 -22.14 2.75
C ASP A 116 -4.22 -22.60 2.61
N LYS A 117 -3.75 -23.32 3.62
CA LYS A 117 -2.39 -23.82 3.71
C LYS A 117 -2.42 -25.25 4.27
N LYS A 118 -2.16 -26.22 3.44
CA LYS A 118 -2.19 -27.64 3.80
C LYS A 118 -0.79 -28.23 3.75
N VAL A 119 -0.50 -29.13 4.69
CA VAL A 119 0.72 -29.93 4.68
C VAL A 119 0.37 -31.31 4.10
N VAL A 120 0.99 -31.65 2.96
CA VAL A 120 0.82 -32.93 2.30
C VAL A 120 2.19 -33.57 2.14
N ALA A 121 2.41 -34.73 2.78
CA ALA A 121 3.67 -35.46 2.71
C ALA A 121 4.91 -34.57 2.94
N SER A 122 4.94 -33.82 4.03
CA SER A 122 6.03 -32.88 4.43
C SER A 122 6.19 -31.65 3.55
N LYS A 123 5.33 -31.44 2.56
CA LYS A 123 5.33 -30.23 1.72
C LYS A 123 4.14 -29.34 2.06
N THR A 124 4.39 -28.03 2.15
CA THR A 124 3.31 -27.06 2.31
C THR A 124 2.73 -26.68 0.96
N VAL A 125 1.46 -27.02 0.75
CA VAL A 125 0.67 -26.61 -0.42
C VAL A 125 -0.15 -25.38 -0.03
N LYS A 126 0.01 -24.30 -0.80
CA LYS A 126 -0.71 -23.05 -0.60
C LYS A 126 -1.84 -22.94 -1.62
N CYS A 127 -3.05 -22.71 -1.15
CA CYS A 127 -4.22 -22.47 -2.00
C CYS A 127 -4.53 -20.96 -1.98
N TYR A 128 -4.72 -20.41 -3.17
CA TYR A 128 -5.02 -18.99 -3.34
C TYR A 128 -6.43 -18.80 -3.89
N ASP A 129 -7.03 -17.64 -3.61
CA ASP A 129 -8.28 -17.24 -4.23
C ASP A 129 -8.11 -16.91 -5.73
N THR A 130 -9.22 -16.66 -6.41
CA THR A 130 -9.21 -16.16 -7.79
C THR A 130 -8.58 -14.76 -7.82
N PRO A 131 -7.72 -14.46 -8.83
CA PRO A 131 -7.13 -13.14 -8.98
C PRO A 131 -8.19 -12.05 -9.07
N LYS A 132 -8.13 -11.06 -8.19
CA LYS A 132 -9.04 -9.92 -8.17
C LYS A 132 -8.27 -8.64 -7.94
N THR A 133 -8.71 -7.56 -8.61
CA THR A 133 -8.17 -6.23 -8.33
C THR A 133 -8.65 -5.72 -6.96
N PRO A 134 -7.93 -4.78 -6.32
CA PRO A 134 -8.44 -4.10 -5.12
C PRO A 134 -9.84 -3.51 -5.33
N TYR A 135 -10.10 -2.93 -6.48
CA TYR A 135 -11.43 -2.41 -6.86
C TYR A 135 -12.52 -3.49 -6.80
N GLN A 136 -12.30 -4.65 -7.43
CA GLN A 136 -13.27 -5.76 -7.39
C GLN A 136 -13.52 -6.23 -5.95
N ARG A 137 -12.48 -6.32 -5.11
CA ARG A 137 -12.63 -6.70 -3.70
C ARG A 137 -13.45 -5.69 -2.90
N VAL A 138 -13.29 -4.40 -3.19
CA VAL A 138 -14.11 -3.35 -2.56
C VAL A 138 -15.58 -3.46 -2.97
N LEU A 139 -15.86 -3.75 -4.24
CA LEU A 139 -17.24 -3.95 -4.71
C LEU A 139 -17.93 -5.15 -4.05
N GLU A 140 -17.18 -6.23 -3.79
CA GLU A 140 -17.69 -7.43 -3.15
C GLU A 140 -17.83 -7.31 -1.63
N SER A 141 -17.12 -6.38 -0.99
CA SER A 141 -17.12 -6.24 0.47
C SER A 141 -18.49 -5.78 0.99
N PRO A 142 -19.09 -6.47 1.97
CA PRO A 142 -20.33 -6.02 2.61
C PRO A 142 -20.12 -4.79 3.50
N GLU A 143 -18.90 -4.52 3.95
CA GLU A 143 -18.57 -3.42 4.86
C GLU A 143 -18.47 -2.06 4.16
N VAL A 144 -18.41 -2.02 2.84
CA VAL A 144 -18.27 -0.79 2.06
C VAL A 144 -19.65 -0.30 1.63
N SER A 145 -19.96 0.97 1.91
CA SER A 145 -21.24 1.57 1.59
C SER A 145 -21.52 1.60 0.09
N ILE A 146 -22.80 1.57 -0.28
CA ILE A 146 -23.25 1.61 -1.67
C ILE A 146 -22.81 2.89 -2.37
N SER A 147 -22.79 4.01 -1.66
CA SER A 147 -22.36 5.32 -2.19
C SER A 147 -20.88 5.28 -2.63
N VAL A 148 -20.00 4.71 -1.80
CA VAL A 148 -18.58 4.54 -2.12
C VAL A 148 -18.39 3.59 -3.30
N LYS A 149 -19.14 2.48 -3.36
CA LYS A 149 -19.08 1.55 -4.50
C LYS A 149 -19.52 2.21 -5.80
N ARG A 150 -20.55 3.07 -5.76
CA ARG A 150 -21.01 3.83 -6.92
C ARG A 150 -19.93 4.78 -7.43
N SER A 151 -19.34 5.56 -6.54
CA SER A 151 -18.25 6.48 -6.88
C SER A 151 -17.06 5.75 -7.54
N PHE A 152 -16.68 4.58 -7.03
CA PHE A 152 -15.62 3.78 -7.66
C PHE A 152 -15.99 3.22 -9.03
N LYS A 153 -17.28 2.87 -9.27
CA LYS A 153 -17.74 2.44 -10.59
C LYS A 153 -17.66 3.59 -11.60
N GLU A 154 -18.16 4.76 -11.23
CA GLU A 154 -18.08 5.97 -12.06
C GLU A 154 -16.61 6.33 -12.37
N GLN A 155 -15.74 6.22 -11.39
CA GLN A 155 -14.31 6.43 -11.60
C GLN A 155 -13.74 5.39 -12.59
N PHE A 156 -14.06 4.11 -12.42
CA PHE A 156 -13.57 3.03 -13.28
C PHE A 156 -13.96 3.22 -14.75
N GLU A 157 -15.21 3.64 -15.03
CA GLU A 157 -15.72 3.88 -16.38
C GLU A 157 -14.93 4.96 -17.13
N ASN A 158 -14.34 5.91 -16.40
CA ASN A 158 -13.54 7.00 -16.95
C ASN A 158 -12.04 6.67 -17.06
N LEU A 159 -11.59 5.47 -16.64
CA LEU A 159 -10.19 5.08 -16.65
C LEU A 159 -9.84 4.23 -17.87
N ASN A 160 -8.68 4.52 -18.45
CA ASN A 160 -8.09 3.71 -19.52
C ASN A 160 -6.72 3.18 -19.09
N PRO A 161 -6.54 1.86 -18.93
CA PRO A 161 -5.30 1.27 -18.43
C PRO A 161 -4.10 1.55 -19.34
N PHE A 162 -4.30 1.63 -20.66
CA PHE A 162 -3.21 1.91 -21.60
C PHE A 162 -2.74 3.36 -21.50
N GLN A 163 -3.66 4.30 -21.33
CA GLN A 163 -3.30 5.70 -21.12
C GLN A 163 -2.56 5.90 -19.78
N LEU A 164 -3.07 5.28 -18.71
CA LEU A 164 -2.41 5.30 -17.40
C LEU A 164 -1.00 4.74 -17.49
N ARG A 165 -0.83 3.57 -18.11
CA ARG A 165 0.48 2.94 -18.29
C ARG A 165 1.45 3.84 -19.07
N LYS A 166 1.00 4.43 -20.18
CA LYS A 166 1.81 5.35 -21.00
C LYS A 166 2.22 6.60 -20.20
N ALA A 167 1.31 7.16 -19.40
CA ALA A 167 1.60 8.31 -18.55
C ALA A 167 2.62 7.98 -17.46
N MET A 168 2.50 6.81 -16.81
CA MET A 168 3.48 6.30 -15.85
C MET A 168 4.86 6.15 -16.48
N GLU A 169 4.97 5.51 -17.64
CA GLU A 169 6.25 5.33 -18.35
C GLU A 169 6.90 6.66 -18.72
N LYS A 170 6.11 7.65 -19.09
CA LYS A 170 6.60 9.01 -19.35
C LYS A 170 7.17 9.68 -18.09
N LYS A 171 6.53 9.46 -16.93
CA LYS A 171 6.99 10.00 -15.64
C LYS A 171 8.25 9.28 -15.14
N LEU A 172 8.35 7.97 -15.33
CA LEU A 172 9.50 7.17 -14.94
C LEU A 172 10.80 7.46 -15.75
N LYS A 173 10.68 8.07 -16.94
CA LYS A 173 11.81 8.47 -17.79
C LYS A 173 12.36 9.88 -17.47
N ARG A 174 11.74 10.60 -16.55
CA ARG A 174 12.19 11.93 -16.09
C ARG A 174 13.18 11.82 -14.95
#